data_d9e6afeac6bf9b7d0fe4023dcd273807
#
_entry.id   d9e6afeac6bf9b7d0fe4023dcd273807
#
_cell.length_a   1.000
_cell.length_b   1.000
_cell.length_c   1.000
_cell.angle_alpha   90.00
_cell.angle_beta   90.00
_cell.angle_gamma   90.00
#
_symmetry.space_group_name_H-M   'P 1'
#
loop_
_entity.id
_entity.type
_entity.pdbx_description
1 polymer ?
#
loop_
_entity_poly.entity_id
_entity_poly.type
_entity_poly.pdbx_seq_one_letter_code
_entity_poly.pdbx_strand_id
1 'polypeptide(L)'
;MRKVIDRAAFLEHSTIPREDVPVPEFGEGVVVPVWGMSAGERTRFEQSLLGKDGKQSKALLAEIRARLVVASCRNDDGSAIFTLDDVQAIGMKRADIIERIVNVAQRLSGFSNTDLEAAAKNSDAIQ
;
A
#
# COMPACT_ATOMS: atom_id res chain seq x y z
N MET A 1 -22.74 25.46 4.56
CA MET A 1 -23.40 25.19 5.85
C MET A 1 -22.62 24.14 6.63
N ARG A 2 -22.36 24.43 7.88
CA ARG A 2 -21.59 23.52 8.73
C ARG A 2 -22.50 22.43 9.31
N LYS A 3 -22.08 21.18 9.23
CA LYS A 3 -22.83 20.05 9.79
C LYS A 3 -21.86 19.10 10.50
N VAL A 4 -22.04 18.93 11.81
CA VAL A 4 -21.17 18.05 12.60
C VAL A 4 -21.61 16.60 12.41
N ILE A 5 -20.65 15.71 12.21
CA ILE A 5 -20.94 14.30 11.99
C ILE A 5 -21.46 13.62 13.26
N ASP A 6 -22.37 12.69 13.09
CA ASP A 6 -22.88 11.85 14.15
C ASP A 6 -21.90 10.69 14.43
N ARG A 7 -21.72 10.36 15.70
CA ARG A 7 -20.80 9.28 16.13
C ARG A 7 -21.10 7.94 15.47
N ALA A 8 -22.37 7.56 15.44
CA ALA A 8 -22.77 6.27 14.85
C ALA A 8 -22.47 6.24 13.35
N ALA A 9 -22.76 7.32 12.65
CA ALA A 9 -22.46 7.43 11.22
C ALA A 9 -20.95 7.32 10.97
N PHE A 10 -20.15 7.98 11.80
CA PHE A 10 -18.69 7.92 11.67
C PHE A 10 -18.15 6.49 11.85
N LEU A 11 -18.64 5.77 12.86
CA LEU A 11 -18.12 4.45 13.21
C LEU A 11 -18.66 3.32 12.32
N GLU A 12 -19.88 3.45 11.81
CA GLU A 12 -20.56 2.39 11.08
C GLU A 12 -20.28 2.39 9.58
N HIS A 13 -19.99 3.56 9.01
CA HIS A 13 -19.75 3.66 7.58
C HIS A 13 -18.29 3.38 7.24
N SER A 14 -18.06 2.41 6.35
CA SER A 14 -16.74 2.20 5.78
C SER A 14 -16.48 3.30 4.75
N THR A 15 -15.37 4.00 4.92
CA THR A 15 -14.94 5.04 3.99
C THR A 15 -13.66 4.63 3.27
N ILE A 16 -13.25 3.36 3.39
CA ILE A 16 -12.04 2.87 2.72
C ILE A 16 -12.33 2.75 1.23
N PRO A 17 -11.66 3.53 0.39
CA PRO A 17 -11.87 3.44 -1.06
C PRO A 17 -11.17 2.23 -1.64
N ARG A 18 -11.67 1.77 -2.77
CA ARG A 18 -11.00 0.73 -3.55
C ARG A 18 -11.19 1.02 -5.03
N GLU A 19 -10.27 0.51 -5.84
CA GLU A 19 -10.28 0.72 -7.28
C GLU A 19 -9.68 -0.50 -7.97
N ASP A 20 -10.30 -0.94 -9.06
CA ASP A 20 -9.76 -2.01 -9.88
C ASP A 20 -8.69 -1.45 -10.81
N VAL A 21 -7.48 -1.98 -10.72
CA VAL A 21 -6.37 -1.57 -11.60
C VAL A 21 -6.28 -2.57 -12.74
N PRO A 22 -6.50 -2.14 -14.00
CA PRO A 22 -6.38 -3.07 -15.12
C PRO A 22 -4.95 -3.54 -15.30
N VAL A 23 -4.79 -4.85 -15.44
CA VAL A 23 -3.49 -5.48 -15.75
C VAL A 23 -3.67 -6.44 -16.92
N PRO A 24 -3.97 -5.91 -18.12
CA PRO A 24 -4.24 -6.75 -19.30
C PRO A 24 -3.03 -7.58 -19.72
N GLU A 25 -1.85 -7.26 -19.23
CA GLU A 25 -0.63 -8.05 -19.44
C GLU A 25 -0.76 -9.47 -18.90
N PHE A 26 -1.66 -9.70 -17.93
CA PHE A 26 -1.93 -11.02 -17.37
C PHE A 26 -3.16 -11.70 -17.97
N GLY A 27 -3.83 -11.02 -18.89
CA GLY A 27 -5.02 -11.55 -19.56
C GLY A 27 -6.05 -10.48 -19.78
N GLU A 28 -6.87 -10.64 -20.80
CA GLU A 28 -7.93 -9.69 -21.12
C GLU A 28 -8.92 -9.59 -19.96
N GLY A 29 -9.21 -8.37 -19.51
CA GLY A 29 -10.17 -8.12 -18.44
C GLY A 29 -9.66 -8.39 -17.03
N VAL A 30 -8.39 -8.79 -16.90
CA VAL A 30 -7.81 -9.04 -15.56
C VAL A 30 -7.56 -7.71 -14.85
N VAL A 31 -7.98 -7.66 -13.59
CA VAL A 31 -7.78 -6.48 -12.75
C VAL A 31 -7.17 -6.90 -11.40
N VAL A 32 -6.48 -5.96 -10.78
CA VAL A 32 -6.03 -6.10 -9.39
C VAL A 32 -6.85 -5.11 -8.56
N PRO A 33 -7.69 -5.60 -7.64
CA PRO A 33 -8.37 -4.68 -6.73
C PRO A 33 -7.37 -4.07 -5.75
N VAL A 34 -7.30 -2.76 -5.71
CA VAL A 34 -6.42 -2.01 -4.80
C VAL A 34 -7.28 -1.27 -3.81
N TRP A 35 -6.97 -1.43 -2.53
CA TRP A 35 -7.73 -0.84 -1.43
C TRP A 35 -6.89 0.22 -0.73
N GLY A 36 -7.55 1.29 -0.28
CA GLY A 36 -6.93 2.20 0.65
C GLY A 36 -6.70 1.53 2.00
N MET A 37 -5.93 2.16 2.85
CA MET A 37 -5.62 1.63 4.17
C MET A 37 -6.43 2.33 5.25
N SER A 38 -6.89 1.57 6.25
CA SER A 38 -7.37 2.14 7.49
C SER A 38 -6.17 2.72 8.26
N ALA A 39 -6.45 3.52 9.29
CA ALA A 39 -5.39 4.07 10.14
C ALA A 39 -4.53 2.97 10.75
N GLY A 40 -5.16 1.90 11.23
CA GLY A 40 -4.42 0.76 11.81
C GLY A 40 -3.58 0.02 10.79
N GLU A 41 -4.11 -0.17 9.58
CA GLU A 41 -3.37 -0.82 8.50
C GLU A 41 -2.17 0.03 8.07
N ARG A 42 -2.35 1.34 7.99
CA ARG A 42 -1.25 2.24 7.66
C ARG A 42 -0.14 2.18 8.71
N THR A 43 -0.51 2.14 9.98
CA THR A 43 0.46 1.98 11.07
C THR A 43 1.23 0.66 10.93
N ARG A 44 0.53 -0.43 10.65
CA ARG A 44 1.18 -1.73 10.43
C ARG A 44 2.12 -1.72 9.23
N PHE A 45 1.71 -1.05 8.15
CA PHE A 45 2.58 -0.89 6.98
C PHE A 45 3.86 -0.14 7.35
N GLU A 46 3.72 0.99 8.04
CA GLU A 46 4.87 1.79 8.46
C GLU A 46 5.80 0.98 9.38
N GLN A 47 5.23 0.20 10.31
CA GLN A 47 6.02 -0.66 11.19
C GLN A 47 6.73 -1.77 10.44
N SER A 48 6.15 -2.26 9.32
CA SER A 48 6.79 -3.29 8.51
C SER A 48 8.09 -2.83 7.86
N LEU A 49 8.34 -1.52 7.83
CA LEU A 49 9.58 -0.94 7.31
C LEU A 49 10.68 -0.91 8.38
N LEU A 50 10.38 -1.31 9.61
CA LEU A 50 11.34 -1.34 10.71
C LEU A 50 12.00 -2.71 10.85
N GLY A 51 13.22 -2.74 11.38
CA GLY A 51 13.89 -3.98 11.71
C GLY A 51 13.35 -4.64 12.97
N LYS A 52 13.87 -5.84 13.28
CA LYS A 52 13.42 -6.64 14.43
C LYS A 52 13.63 -5.94 15.78
N ASP A 53 14.58 -5.04 15.85
CA ASP A 53 14.88 -4.28 17.07
C ASP A 53 14.06 -2.99 17.19
N GLY A 54 13.07 -2.82 16.33
CA GLY A 54 12.25 -1.61 16.29
C GLY A 54 12.88 -0.44 15.57
N LYS A 55 14.10 -0.60 15.10
CA LYS A 55 14.78 0.43 14.32
C LYS A 55 14.38 0.33 12.85
N GLN A 56 14.40 1.46 12.15
CA GLN A 56 14.07 1.49 10.75
C GLN A 56 15.07 0.66 9.94
N SER A 57 14.56 -0.32 9.19
CA SER A 57 15.42 -1.17 8.38
C SER A 57 15.90 -0.39 7.15
N LYS A 58 17.04 -0.85 6.62
CA LYS A 58 17.61 -0.29 5.42
C LYS A 58 16.86 -0.85 4.20
N ALA A 59 15.80 -0.17 3.79
CA ALA A 59 14.97 -0.61 2.69
C ALA A 59 15.17 0.28 1.48
N LEU A 60 15.35 -0.33 0.30
CA LEU A 60 15.40 0.40 -0.96
C LEU A 60 13.98 0.81 -1.37
N LEU A 61 13.89 1.87 -2.16
CA LEU A 61 12.59 2.36 -2.64
C LEU A 61 11.79 1.27 -3.35
N ALA A 62 12.45 0.41 -4.14
CA ALA A 62 11.78 -0.69 -4.83
C ALA A 62 11.14 -1.68 -3.84
N GLU A 63 11.81 -1.97 -2.73
CA GLU A 63 11.27 -2.86 -1.70
C GLU A 63 10.07 -2.23 -1.00
N ILE A 64 10.13 -0.92 -0.73
CA ILE A 64 9.02 -0.19 -0.12
C ILE A 64 7.79 -0.25 -1.03
N ARG A 65 7.99 -0.07 -2.33
CA ARG A 65 6.91 -0.16 -3.32
C ARG A 65 6.30 -1.55 -3.34
N ALA A 66 7.13 -2.60 -3.33
CA ALA A 66 6.65 -3.98 -3.29
C ALA A 66 5.84 -4.26 -2.00
N ARG A 67 6.29 -3.73 -0.87
CA ARG A 67 5.55 -3.86 0.40
C ARG A 67 4.21 -3.14 0.35
N LEU A 68 4.15 -2.01 -0.34
CA LEU A 68 2.89 -1.27 -0.52
C LEU A 68 1.90 -2.09 -1.37
N VAL A 69 2.40 -2.77 -2.42
CA VAL A 69 1.57 -3.67 -3.22
C VAL A 69 0.98 -4.79 -2.34
N VAL A 70 1.81 -5.41 -1.50
CA VAL A 70 1.36 -6.47 -0.58
C VAL A 70 0.25 -5.95 0.35
N ALA A 71 0.42 -4.76 0.89
CA ALA A 71 -0.52 -4.20 1.87
C ALA A 71 -1.83 -3.74 1.23
N SER A 72 -1.81 -3.37 -0.05
CA SER A 72 -2.93 -2.69 -0.71
C SER A 72 -3.75 -3.58 -1.63
N CYS A 73 -3.17 -4.64 -2.19
CA CYS A 73 -3.88 -5.51 -3.14
C CYS A 73 -4.67 -6.57 -2.39
N ARG A 74 -5.97 -6.58 -2.58
CA ARG A 74 -6.88 -7.48 -1.87
C ARG A 74 -7.96 -8.00 -2.81
N ASN A 75 -8.42 -9.20 -2.52
CA ASN A 75 -9.60 -9.76 -3.18
C ASN A 75 -10.85 -8.95 -2.81
N ASP A 76 -11.93 -9.16 -3.55
CA ASP A 76 -13.19 -8.42 -3.31
C ASP A 76 -13.74 -8.64 -1.90
N ASP A 77 -13.44 -9.78 -1.28
CA ASP A 77 -13.86 -10.07 0.09
C ASP A 77 -12.93 -9.43 1.15
N GLY A 78 -11.91 -8.70 0.72
CA GLY A 78 -10.97 -8.03 1.62
C GLY A 78 -9.76 -8.87 2.02
N SER A 79 -9.70 -10.15 1.62
CA SER A 79 -8.56 -11.00 1.94
C SER A 79 -7.34 -10.61 1.11
N ALA A 80 -6.15 -10.80 1.67
CA ALA A 80 -4.91 -10.46 1.00
C ALA A 80 -4.67 -11.35 -0.22
N ILE A 81 -4.20 -10.73 -1.32
CA ILE A 81 -3.76 -11.47 -2.50
C ILE A 81 -2.32 -11.95 -2.30
N PHE A 82 -1.49 -11.11 -1.69
CA PHE A 82 -0.05 -11.36 -1.48
C PHE A 82 0.30 -11.38 -0.01
N THR A 83 1.47 -11.96 0.30
CA THR A 83 2.05 -11.92 1.65
C THR A 83 3.42 -11.24 1.59
N LEU A 84 4.02 -10.98 2.74
CA LEU A 84 5.36 -10.39 2.80
C LEU A 84 6.43 -11.30 2.18
N ASP A 85 6.16 -12.60 2.09
CA ASP A 85 7.06 -13.54 1.41
C ASP A 85 7.13 -13.29 -0.09
N ASP A 86 6.15 -12.57 -0.66
CA ASP A 86 6.10 -12.27 -2.08
C ASP A 86 6.85 -11.00 -2.47
N VAL A 87 7.38 -10.25 -1.51
CA VAL A 87 8.00 -8.94 -1.75
C VAL A 87 9.09 -8.99 -2.82
N GLN A 88 9.99 -9.97 -2.73
CA GLN A 88 11.06 -10.09 -3.71
C GLN A 88 10.54 -10.43 -5.11
N ALA A 89 9.58 -11.35 -5.18
CA ALA A 89 8.99 -11.74 -6.47
C ALA A 89 8.26 -10.55 -7.11
N ILE A 90 7.56 -9.75 -6.32
CA ILE A 90 6.88 -8.55 -6.81
C ILE A 90 7.91 -7.56 -7.36
N GLY A 91 9.04 -7.39 -6.68
CA GLY A 91 10.11 -6.51 -7.12
C GLY A 91 10.77 -6.93 -8.42
N MET A 92 10.57 -8.18 -8.85
CA MET A 92 11.10 -8.70 -10.12
C MET A 92 10.13 -8.52 -11.30
N LYS A 93 8.93 -7.99 -11.06
CA LYS A 93 7.94 -7.77 -12.12
C LYS A 93 8.25 -6.48 -12.88
N ARG A 94 7.60 -6.32 -14.05
CA ARG A 94 7.78 -5.11 -14.88
C ARG A 94 7.51 -3.86 -14.05
N ALA A 95 8.43 -2.93 -14.13
CA ALA A 95 8.35 -1.69 -13.35
C ALA A 95 7.08 -0.90 -13.62
N ASP A 96 6.63 -0.84 -14.87
CA ASP A 96 5.44 -0.07 -15.24
C ASP A 96 4.16 -0.66 -14.65
N ILE A 97 4.07 -1.99 -14.53
CA ILE A 97 2.91 -2.65 -13.92
C ILE A 97 2.87 -2.35 -12.43
N ILE A 98 4.00 -2.51 -11.75
CA ILE A 98 4.09 -2.23 -10.31
C ILE A 98 3.82 -0.75 -10.04
N GLU A 99 4.36 0.14 -10.85
CA GLU A 99 4.13 1.58 -10.69
C GLU A 99 2.66 1.95 -10.87
N ARG A 100 1.96 1.31 -11.80
CA ARG A 100 0.53 1.52 -12.02
C ARG A 100 -0.27 1.19 -10.75
N ILE A 101 0.04 0.06 -10.13
CA ILE A 101 -0.61 -0.37 -8.88
C ILE A 101 -0.24 0.57 -7.73
N VAL A 102 1.04 0.89 -7.60
CA VAL A 102 1.55 1.75 -6.52
C VAL A 102 0.93 3.15 -6.59
N ASN A 103 0.79 3.72 -7.78
CA ASN A 103 0.18 5.03 -7.94
C ASN A 103 -1.25 5.08 -7.40
N VAL A 104 -2.03 4.04 -7.67
CA VAL A 104 -3.40 3.94 -7.16
C VAL A 104 -3.38 3.73 -5.64
N ALA A 105 -2.53 2.84 -5.15
CA ALA A 105 -2.41 2.57 -3.71
C ALA A 105 -2.04 3.83 -2.94
N GLN A 106 -1.08 4.61 -3.44
CA GLN A 106 -0.68 5.87 -2.83
C GLN A 106 -1.83 6.85 -2.74
N ARG A 107 -2.55 7.02 -3.85
CA ARG A 107 -3.68 7.95 -3.91
C ARG A 107 -4.78 7.55 -2.94
N LEU A 108 -5.12 6.26 -2.88
CA LEU A 108 -6.19 5.77 -2.03
C LEU A 108 -5.82 5.77 -0.54
N SER A 109 -4.55 5.66 -0.21
CA SER A 109 -4.07 5.61 1.18
C SER A 109 -3.48 6.92 1.68
N GLY A 110 -3.44 7.94 0.82
CA GLY A 110 -2.93 9.25 1.22
C GLY A 110 -1.41 9.36 1.28
N PHE A 111 -0.68 8.42 0.67
CA PHE A 111 0.77 8.53 0.53
C PHE A 111 1.12 9.29 -0.74
N SER A 112 2.27 9.97 -0.73
CA SER A 112 2.83 10.59 -1.94
C SER A 112 4.14 9.87 -2.31
N ASN A 113 4.63 10.14 -3.52
CA ASN A 113 5.97 9.67 -3.91
C ASN A 113 7.02 10.20 -2.95
N THR A 114 6.86 11.44 -2.50
CA THR A 114 7.78 12.05 -1.53
C THR A 114 7.80 11.28 -0.21
N ASP A 115 6.63 10.80 0.24
CA ASP A 115 6.56 10.00 1.47
C ASP A 115 7.35 8.69 1.34
N LEU A 116 7.22 8.00 0.20
CA LEU A 116 7.96 6.76 -0.03
C LEU A 116 9.45 6.99 -0.17
N GLU A 117 9.84 8.05 -0.87
CA GLU A 117 11.25 8.43 -1.02
C GLU A 117 11.87 8.82 0.31
N ALA A 118 11.13 9.55 1.15
CA ALA A 118 11.58 9.93 2.48
C ALA A 118 11.80 8.70 3.36
N ALA A 119 10.92 7.70 3.28
CA ALA A 119 11.08 6.45 4.03
C ALA A 119 12.35 5.71 3.61
N ALA A 120 12.61 5.60 2.31
CA ALA A 120 13.83 4.97 1.80
C ALA A 120 15.09 5.73 2.23
N LYS A 121 15.04 7.06 2.13
CA LYS A 121 16.16 7.92 2.47
C LYS A 121 16.44 7.89 3.97
N ASN A 122 15.42 7.90 4.80
CA ASN A 122 15.57 7.82 6.25
C ASN A 122 16.16 6.47 6.68
N SER A 123 15.79 5.40 5.98
CA SER A 123 16.40 4.08 6.23
C SER A 123 17.90 4.10 5.97
N ASP A 124 18.33 4.80 4.92
CA ASP A 124 19.74 4.93 4.59
C ASP A 124 20.49 5.83 5.58
N ALA A 125 19.82 6.83 6.14
CA ALA A 125 20.42 7.79 7.05
C ALA A 125 20.68 7.21 8.44
N ILE A 126 20.06 6.10 8.81
CA ILE A 126 20.16 5.48 10.15
C ILE A 126 21.23 4.38 10.12
N GLN A 127 22.45 4.75 9.87
CA GLN A 127 23.55 3.78 9.80
C GLN A 127 24.42 3.82 11.04
#